data_b252bde00bd3da7a5e49d001c875d7e2
#
_entry.id   b252bde00bd3da7a5e49d001c875d7e2
#
_cell.length_a   1.000
_cell.length_b   1.000
_cell.length_c   1.000
_cell.angle_alpha   90.00
_cell.angle_beta   90.00
_cell.angle_gamma   90.00
#
_symmetry.space_group_name_H-M   'P 1'
#
loop_
_entity.id
_entity.type
_entity.pdbx_description
1 polymer ?
#
loop_
_entity_poly.entity_id
_entity_poly.type
_entity_poly.pdbx_seq_one_letter_code
_entity_poly.pdbx_strand_id
1 'polypeptide(L)'
;MTDPIKEPKFGASLKWQSVNVTVQVVLQLVFIAALARLIPTDAFGIMAIALVVVGFIEIFAQVGIGPALIQYSNVTKDHKKTAFVFSLGLGIIFFVGTFFAAPAIASFYNQPLLVEVLRWIALSFIISGASVVPRSMLIKEMRFKSLFFCSSTALVLANLILGLTLAVNGWGIWAYVAALLTQNILLGIGYWIAAPSPVGVRMNKSALQEMVGYGGRSTLFNMINYAAGKVDTMVVGAQTSNWTDIGLYDRSSYLMGLPVTVLGKLGDSVLFSGMSMMQKELVRLRTTVLASVHALALLVLPLTVLLIVRAEDVTVLILGGDFLYATPIVTILFGCVALRSFIKIGDATMRATDHLKIGAFIKLGFLISVGVGAWWAMEDANVKNVAWAVTIATALQALAIGAWMVFEMKIQGLSLLHKLVPGLILSGAVYFAAFIIQHNINNELLSSDTLPEIKHAIVIAAHILLSALITIPIVIARPEMIDGGSPELRRNIFGKLKTGTLHARLTR
;
A
#
# COMPACT_ATOMS: atom_id res chain seq x y z
N MET A 1 20.06 28.25 -27.24
CA MET A 1 18.59 28.34 -27.36
C MET A 1 18.02 27.18 -26.54
N THR A 2 17.54 27.49 -25.34
CA THR A 2 16.85 26.51 -24.47
C THR A 2 15.38 26.60 -24.84
N ASP A 3 14.84 25.51 -25.42
CA ASP A 3 13.39 25.37 -25.63
C ASP A 3 12.65 25.69 -24.33
N PRO A 4 11.59 26.50 -24.35
CA PRO A 4 10.80 26.77 -23.16
C PRO A 4 10.14 25.43 -22.75
N ILE A 5 10.51 24.96 -21.56
CA ILE A 5 9.85 23.82 -20.90
C ILE A 5 8.36 24.16 -20.85
N LYS A 6 7.56 23.51 -21.70
CA LYS A 6 6.09 23.60 -21.64
C LYS A 6 5.70 23.25 -20.21
N GLU A 7 5.12 24.19 -19.48
CA GLU A 7 4.59 23.96 -18.14
C GLU A 7 3.71 22.71 -18.20
N PRO A 8 4.07 21.65 -17.49
CA PRO A 8 3.23 20.45 -17.47
C PRO A 8 1.91 20.87 -16.83
N LYS A 9 0.79 20.59 -17.50
CA LYS A 9 -0.53 20.83 -16.96
C LYS A 9 -0.68 19.98 -15.71
N PHE A 10 -0.37 20.52 -14.54
CA PHE A 10 -0.31 19.81 -13.23
C PHE A 10 -1.53 18.92 -13.00
N GLY A 11 -2.73 19.42 -13.33
CA GLY A 11 -3.98 18.64 -13.21
C GLY A 11 -4.03 17.40 -14.11
N ALA A 12 -3.46 17.46 -15.33
CA ALA A 12 -3.41 16.31 -16.23
C ALA A 12 -2.42 15.24 -15.70
N SER A 13 -1.29 15.66 -15.17
CA SER A 13 -0.28 14.78 -14.58
C SER A 13 -0.84 14.06 -13.34
N LEU A 14 -1.55 14.77 -12.46
CA LEU A 14 -2.20 14.20 -11.29
C LEU A 14 -3.29 13.17 -11.67
N LYS A 15 -4.09 13.47 -12.71
CA LYS A 15 -5.10 12.54 -13.24
C LYS A 15 -4.45 11.24 -13.71
N TRP A 16 -3.37 11.32 -14.51
CA TRP A 16 -2.67 10.14 -14.99
C TRP A 16 -2.03 9.32 -13.85
N GLN A 17 -1.51 9.98 -12.82
CA GLN A 17 -0.97 9.30 -11.65
C GLN A 17 -2.06 8.54 -10.87
N SER A 18 -3.23 9.15 -10.68
CA SER A 18 -4.37 8.48 -10.03
C SER A 18 -4.87 7.28 -10.83
N VAL A 19 -5.01 7.43 -12.15
CA VAL A 19 -5.39 6.33 -13.06
C VAL A 19 -4.34 5.21 -12.98
N ASN A 20 -3.05 5.56 -13.02
CA ASN A 20 -1.96 4.58 -12.92
C ASN A 20 -2.06 3.75 -11.63
N VAL A 21 -2.22 4.41 -10.50
CA VAL A 21 -2.33 3.73 -9.19
C VAL A 21 -3.53 2.80 -9.15
N THR A 22 -4.70 3.27 -9.58
CA THR A 22 -5.95 2.48 -9.55
C THR A 22 -5.85 1.26 -10.46
N VAL A 23 -5.41 1.45 -11.70
CA VAL A 23 -5.27 0.35 -12.67
C VAL A 23 -4.25 -0.68 -12.19
N GLN A 24 -3.11 -0.25 -11.64
CA GLN A 24 -2.11 -1.18 -11.09
C GLN A 24 -2.65 -2.00 -9.92
N VAL A 25 -3.38 -1.37 -8.98
CA VAL A 25 -3.97 -2.10 -7.85
C VAL A 25 -4.96 -3.14 -8.35
N VAL A 26 -5.84 -2.77 -9.29
CA VAL A 26 -6.83 -3.70 -9.86
C VAL A 26 -6.15 -4.86 -10.60
N LEU A 27 -5.22 -4.56 -11.51
CA LEU A 27 -4.52 -5.60 -12.27
C LEU A 27 -3.70 -6.53 -11.37
N GLN A 28 -3.05 -5.98 -10.33
CA GLN A 28 -2.30 -6.77 -9.37
C GLN A 28 -3.23 -7.63 -8.51
N LEU A 29 -4.39 -7.11 -8.13
CA LEU A 29 -5.40 -7.89 -7.41
C LEU A 29 -5.90 -9.07 -8.25
N VAL A 30 -6.22 -8.83 -9.54
CA VAL A 30 -6.62 -9.89 -10.48
C VAL A 30 -5.53 -10.95 -10.62
N PHE A 31 -4.27 -10.53 -10.77
CA PHE A 31 -3.14 -11.46 -10.85
C PHE A 31 -3.01 -12.32 -9.59
N ILE A 32 -2.99 -11.69 -8.41
CA ILE A 32 -2.86 -12.41 -7.14
C ILE A 32 -4.06 -13.33 -6.90
N ALA A 33 -5.27 -12.88 -7.24
CA ALA A 33 -6.48 -13.69 -7.12
C ALA A 33 -6.45 -14.94 -8.01
N ALA A 34 -5.99 -14.79 -9.25
CA ALA A 34 -5.82 -15.92 -10.16
C ALA A 34 -4.67 -16.84 -9.71
N LEU A 35 -3.54 -16.24 -9.31
CA LEU A 35 -2.37 -17.01 -8.88
C LEU A 35 -2.66 -17.82 -7.60
N ALA A 36 -3.42 -17.25 -6.65
CA ALA A 36 -3.79 -17.91 -5.40
C ALA A 36 -4.63 -19.19 -5.60
N ARG A 37 -5.28 -19.32 -6.75
CA ARG A 37 -6.03 -20.53 -7.14
C ARG A 37 -5.22 -21.56 -7.93
N LEU A 38 -4.03 -21.17 -8.39
CA LEU A 38 -3.23 -21.97 -9.31
C LEU A 38 -1.96 -22.55 -8.67
N ILE A 39 -1.46 -21.92 -7.60
CA ILE A 39 -0.24 -22.37 -6.93
C ILE A 39 -0.52 -22.66 -5.44
N PRO A 40 0.23 -23.61 -4.85
CA PRO A 40 0.05 -23.98 -3.44
C PRO A 40 0.31 -22.80 -2.49
N THR A 41 -0.34 -22.82 -1.32
CA THR A 41 -0.26 -21.76 -0.31
C THR A 41 1.15 -21.58 0.26
N ASP A 42 1.93 -22.65 0.40
CA ASP A 42 3.32 -22.63 0.87
C ASP A 42 4.24 -21.86 -0.07
N ALA A 43 3.99 -21.90 -1.39
CA ALA A 43 4.71 -21.09 -2.36
C ALA A 43 4.61 -19.57 -2.07
N PHE A 44 3.44 -19.11 -1.59
CA PHE A 44 3.29 -17.72 -1.13
C PHE A 44 4.11 -17.44 0.13
N GLY A 45 4.23 -18.41 1.03
CA GLY A 45 5.09 -18.29 2.21
C GLY A 45 6.56 -18.12 1.85
N ILE A 46 7.08 -18.95 0.95
CA ILE A 46 8.46 -18.85 0.47
C ILE A 46 8.71 -17.51 -0.24
N MET A 47 7.77 -17.11 -1.12
CA MET A 47 7.83 -15.82 -1.80
C MET A 47 7.75 -14.64 -0.82
N ALA A 48 6.95 -14.74 0.24
CA ALA A 48 6.84 -13.68 1.25
C ALA A 48 8.21 -13.40 1.90
N ILE A 49 8.91 -14.42 2.35
CA ILE A 49 10.25 -14.29 2.95
C ILE A 49 11.25 -13.80 1.90
N ALA A 50 11.24 -14.36 0.68
CA ALA A 50 12.14 -13.93 -0.38
C ALA A 50 11.94 -12.43 -0.71
N LEU A 51 10.69 -11.98 -0.84
CA LEU A 51 10.36 -10.57 -1.11
C LEU A 51 10.70 -9.65 0.07
N VAL A 52 10.58 -10.12 1.32
CA VAL A 52 11.00 -9.35 2.50
C VAL A 52 12.51 -9.13 2.49
N VAL A 53 13.30 -10.17 2.24
CA VAL A 53 14.76 -10.08 2.15
C VAL A 53 15.19 -9.16 1.01
N VAL A 54 14.67 -9.40 -0.18
CA VAL A 54 15.02 -8.62 -1.38
C VAL A 54 14.58 -7.17 -1.23
N GLY A 55 13.37 -6.90 -0.74
CA GLY A 55 12.86 -5.55 -0.54
C GLY A 55 13.66 -4.76 0.51
N PHE A 56 14.16 -5.44 1.56
CA PHE A 56 15.05 -4.79 2.53
C PHE A 56 16.38 -4.37 1.88
N ILE A 57 16.99 -5.25 1.10
CA ILE A 57 18.24 -4.98 0.38
C ILE A 57 18.02 -3.89 -0.69
N GLU A 58 16.88 -3.87 -1.36
CA GLU A 58 16.58 -2.88 -2.40
C GLU A 58 16.59 -1.44 -1.88
N ILE A 59 16.23 -1.22 -0.61
CA ILE A 59 16.30 0.10 0.02
C ILE A 59 17.75 0.62 0.03
N PHE A 60 18.71 -0.24 0.28
CA PHE A 60 20.13 0.11 0.21
C PHE A 60 20.59 0.28 -1.24
N ALA A 61 20.12 -0.54 -2.16
CA ALA A 61 20.51 -0.46 -3.56
C ALA A 61 20.08 0.88 -4.21
N GLN A 62 18.99 1.46 -3.74
CA GLN A 62 18.51 2.75 -4.26
C GLN A 62 19.22 3.97 -3.64
N VAL A 63 19.88 3.87 -2.48
CA VAL A 63 20.66 4.90 -1.71
C VAL A 63 20.27 6.36 -2.04
N GLY A 64 18.97 6.67 -2.15
CA GLY A 64 18.49 8.03 -2.42
C GLY A 64 18.89 8.64 -3.78
N ILE A 65 19.57 7.90 -4.68
CA ILE A 65 19.98 8.42 -6.00
C ILE A 65 18.76 8.82 -6.84
N GLY A 66 17.72 8.00 -6.87
CA GLY A 66 16.47 8.32 -7.57
C GLY A 66 15.83 9.61 -7.06
N PRO A 67 15.52 9.72 -5.75
CA PRO A 67 15.05 10.96 -5.14
C PRO A 67 15.96 12.16 -5.38
N ALA A 68 17.30 12.00 -5.29
CA ALA A 68 18.25 13.06 -5.57
C ALA A 68 18.11 13.59 -7.00
N LEU A 69 18.08 12.70 -8.01
CA LEU A 69 17.87 13.10 -9.41
C LEU A 69 16.55 13.85 -9.63
N ILE A 70 15.49 13.48 -8.92
CA ILE A 70 14.18 14.14 -9.04
C ILE A 70 14.25 15.55 -8.45
N GLN A 71 14.91 15.71 -7.31
CA GLN A 71 14.88 16.95 -6.53
C GLN A 71 15.90 18.00 -6.99
N TYR A 72 17.04 17.58 -7.54
CA TYR A 72 18.02 18.52 -8.08
C TYR A 72 17.43 19.34 -9.23
N SER A 73 17.53 20.69 -9.15
CA SER A 73 17.03 21.57 -10.21
C SER A 73 17.77 21.37 -11.52
N ASN A 74 19.10 21.30 -11.47
CA ASN A 74 19.98 21.22 -12.64
C ASN A 74 20.69 19.86 -12.75
N VAL A 75 20.01 18.87 -13.31
CA VAL A 75 20.60 17.55 -13.59
C VAL A 75 21.40 17.59 -14.89
N THR A 76 22.73 17.54 -14.79
CA THR A 76 23.64 17.50 -15.92
C THR A 76 23.79 16.09 -16.51
N LYS A 77 24.44 15.99 -17.68
CA LYS A 77 24.79 14.68 -18.28
C LYS A 77 25.71 13.87 -17.33
N ASP A 78 26.58 14.53 -16.57
CA ASP A 78 27.51 13.88 -15.65
C ASP A 78 26.77 13.32 -14.43
N HIS A 79 25.75 14.01 -13.91
CA HIS A 79 24.87 13.47 -12.87
C HIS A 79 24.17 12.18 -13.34
N LYS A 80 23.61 12.16 -14.57
CA LYS A 80 22.92 10.98 -15.12
C LYS A 80 23.87 9.80 -15.31
N LYS A 81 25.08 10.04 -15.88
CA LYS A 81 26.09 9.00 -16.07
C LYS A 81 26.59 8.43 -14.74
N THR A 82 26.92 9.32 -13.80
CA THR A 82 27.39 8.93 -12.46
C THR A 82 26.31 8.13 -11.70
N ALA A 83 25.06 8.60 -11.74
CA ALA A 83 23.93 7.90 -11.16
C ALA A 83 23.72 6.50 -11.75
N PHE A 84 23.82 6.36 -13.07
CA PHE A 84 23.71 5.07 -13.74
C PHE A 84 24.80 4.09 -13.31
N VAL A 85 26.07 4.50 -13.39
CA VAL A 85 27.21 3.62 -13.04
C VAL A 85 27.15 3.23 -11.57
N PHE A 86 26.85 4.17 -10.67
CA PHE A 86 26.75 3.92 -9.25
C PHE A 86 25.58 2.99 -8.90
N SER A 87 24.37 3.26 -9.43
CA SER A 87 23.20 2.42 -9.15
C SER A 87 23.33 1.01 -9.74
N LEU A 88 23.91 0.88 -10.94
CA LEU A 88 24.18 -0.42 -11.54
C LEU A 88 25.26 -1.16 -10.74
N GLY A 89 26.32 -0.47 -10.32
CA GLY A 89 27.38 -1.05 -9.47
C GLY A 89 26.83 -1.55 -8.14
N LEU A 90 25.98 -0.78 -7.47
CA LEU A 90 25.28 -1.22 -6.26
C LEU A 90 24.38 -2.42 -6.55
N GLY A 91 23.62 -2.39 -7.65
CA GLY A 91 22.78 -3.52 -8.07
C GLY A 91 23.57 -4.82 -8.22
N ILE A 92 24.77 -4.75 -8.84
CA ILE A 92 25.69 -5.91 -8.98
C ILE A 92 26.22 -6.35 -7.61
N ILE A 93 26.65 -5.43 -6.75
CA ILE A 93 27.15 -5.74 -5.41
C ILE A 93 26.07 -6.47 -4.60
N PHE A 94 24.83 -5.97 -4.61
CA PHE A 94 23.74 -6.59 -3.87
C PHE A 94 23.28 -7.92 -4.50
N PHE A 95 23.33 -8.05 -5.81
CA PHE A 95 23.12 -9.33 -6.47
C PHE A 95 24.13 -10.36 -6.01
N VAL A 96 25.43 -10.06 -6.10
CA VAL A 96 26.52 -10.96 -5.68
C VAL A 96 26.42 -11.26 -4.19
N GLY A 97 26.22 -10.23 -3.35
CA GLY A 97 26.04 -10.41 -1.91
C GLY A 97 24.87 -11.33 -1.57
N THR A 98 23.71 -11.13 -2.19
CA THR A 98 22.54 -11.99 -1.97
C THR A 98 22.76 -13.40 -2.50
N PHE A 99 23.40 -13.55 -3.66
CA PHE A 99 23.69 -14.85 -4.26
C PHE A 99 24.51 -15.73 -3.32
N PHE A 100 25.55 -15.17 -2.67
CA PHE A 100 26.39 -15.89 -1.71
C PHE A 100 25.75 -15.99 -0.32
N ALA A 101 24.91 -15.02 0.10
CA ALA A 101 24.21 -15.07 1.37
C ALA A 101 22.98 -16.01 1.34
N ALA A 102 22.45 -16.35 0.16
CA ALA A 102 21.23 -17.14 0.02
C ALA A 102 21.26 -18.47 0.78
N PRO A 103 22.36 -19.28 0.80
CA PRO A 103 22.40 -20.51 1.59
C PRO A 103 22.28 -20.25 3.11
N ALA A 104 22.93 -19.19 3.62
CA ALA A 104 22.86 -18.84 5.04
C ALA A 104 21.45 -18.36 5.43
N ILE A 105 20.81 -17.56 4.57
CA ILE A 105 19.43 -17.12 4.78
C ILE A 105 18.47 -18.31 4.74
N ALA A 106 18.61 -19.20 3.76
CA ALA A 106 17.79 -20.39 3.63
C ALA A 106 17.94 -21.36 4.81
N SER A 107 19.17 -21.52 5.34
CA SER A 107 19.40 -22.31 6.54
C SER A 107 18.78 -21.70 7.79
N PHE A 108 18.81 -20.37 7.93
CA PHE A 108 18.14 -19.66 9.02
C PHE A 108 16.61 -19.88 9.04
N TYR A 109 16.00 -19.93 7.85
CA TYR A 109 14.57 -20.19 7.71
C TYR A 109 14.22 -21.66 7.50
N ASN A 110 15.20 -22.59 7.55
CA ASN A 110 15.01 -24.02 7.31
C ASN A 110 14.29 -24.34 5.99
N GLN A 111 14.61 -23.63 4.90
CA GLN A 111 13.94 -23.79 3.59
C GLN A 111 14.96 -23.85 2.44
N PRO A 112 15.32 -25.05 1.96
CA PRO A 112 16.31 -25.22 0.88
C PRO A 112 15.92 -24.52 -0.43
N LEU A 113 14.63 -24.54 -0.81
CA LEU A 113 14.12 -23.91 -2.04
C LEU A 113 14.35 -22.40 -2.04
N LEU A 114 14.42 -21.77 -0.87
CA LEU A 114 14.67 -20.35 -0.73
C LEU A 114 16.02 -19.92 -1.32
N VAL A 115 17.03 -20.83 -1.38
CA VAL A 115 18.34 -20.55 -2.00
C VAL A 115 18.15 -20.16 -3.47
N GLU A 116 17.45 -21.02 -4.22
CA GLU A 116 17.26 -20.80 -5.66
C GLU A 116 16.36 -19.58 -5.90
N VAL A 117 15.26 -19.48 -5.16
CA VAL A 117 14.32 -18.36 -5.27
C VAL A 117 15.03 -17.02 -5.03
N LEU A 118 15.87 -16.93 -3.96
CA LEU A 118 16.63 -15.70 -3.66
C LEU A 118 17.65 -15.38 -4.76
N ARG A 119 18.36 -16.38 -5.27
CA ARG A 119 19.36 -16.18 -6.34
C ARG A 119 18.72 -15.63 -7.61
N TRP A 120 17.56 -16.16 -8.01
CA TRP A 120 16.84 -15.67 -9.17
C TRP A 120 16.27 -14.27 -8.93
N ILE A 121 15.57 -14.05 -7.84
CA ILE A 121 14.95 -12.74 -7.57
C ILE A 121 16.02 -11.64 -7.38
N ALA A 122 17.21 -11.98 -6.87
CA ALA A 122 18.32 -11.02 -6.72
C ALA A 122 18.75 -10.37 -8.04
N LEU A 123 18.47 -10.99 -9.20
CA LEU A 123 18.68 -10.36 -10.52
C LEU A 123 17.90 -9.05 -10.65
N SER A 124 16.80 -8.88 -9.90
CA SER A 124 16.03 -7.64 -9.87
C SER A 124 16.88 -6.43 -9.44
N PHE A 125 17.91 -6.60 -8.60
CA PHE A 125 18.81 -5.51 -8.20
C PHE A 125 19.58 -4.91 -9.38
N ILE A 126 20.07 -5.76 -10.28
CA ILE A 126 20.80 -5.31 -11.48
C ILE A 126 19.82 -4.56 -12.40
N ILE A 127 18.62 -5.12 -12.61
CA ILE A 127 17.58 -4.54 -13.47
C ILE A 127 17.10 -3.20 -12.90
N SER A 128 16.83 -3.16 -11.60
CA SER A 128 16.43 -1.93 -10.89
C SER A 128 17.53 -0.88 -10.97
N GLY A 129 18.79 -1.25 -10.69
CA GLY A 129 19.93 -0.34 -10.76
C GLY A 129 20.11 0.27 -12.15
N ALA A 130 19.96 -0.53 -13.21
CA ALA A 130 20.00 -0.06 -14.60
C ALA A 130 18.84 0.89 -14.94
N SER A 131 17.73 0.82 -14.22
CA SER A 131 16.48 1.53 -14.53
C SER A 131 16.25 2.80 -13.69
N VAL A 132 17.07 3.07 -12.66
CA VAL A 132 16.92 4.22 -11.74
C VAL A 132 16.89 5.55 -12.50
N VAL A 133 17.83 5.75 -13.42
CA VAL A 133 17.98 7.04 -14.12
C VAL A 133 16.79 7.35 -15.03
N PRO A 134 16.40 6.48 -16.00
CA PRO A 134 15.30 6.78 -16.89
C PRO A 134 13.98 6.91 -16.13
N ARG A 135 13.73 6.07 -15.11
CA ARG A 135 12.57 6.19 -14.24
C ARG A 135 12.51 7.53 -13.51
N SER A 136 13.63 7.96 -12.92
CA SER A 136 13.71 9.24 -12.21
C SER A 136 13.48 10.45 -13.13
N MET A 137 13.95 10.38 -14.37
CA MET A 137 13.70 11.42 -15.37
C MET A 137 12.23 11.51 -15.75
N LEU A 138 11.55 10.38 -15.95
CA LEU A 138 10.11 10.37 -16.22
C LEU A 138 9.30 11.00 -15.07
N ILE A 139 9.68 10.74 -13.82
CA ILE A 139 9.02 11.34 -12.64
C ILE A 139 9.32 12.84 -12.58
N LYS A 140 10.58 13.23 -12.74
CA LYS A 140 11.03 14.65 -12.73
C LYS A 140 10.31 15.47 -13.79
N GLU A 141 10.17 14.94 -14.99
CA GLU A 141 9.50 15.58 -16.13
C GLU A 141 7.97 15.44 -16.06
N MET A 142 7.44 14.89 -14.95
CA MET A 142 6.00 14.64 -14.73
C MET A 142 5.33 13.85 -15.87
N ARG A 143 6.06 12.96 -16.54
CA ARG A 143 5.58 12.13 -17.66
C ARG A 143 4.82 10.90 -17.16
N PHE A 144 3.83 11.11 -16.31
CA PHE A 144 3.05 10.03 -15.66
C PHE A 144 2.24 9.19 -16.66
N LYS A 145 1.89 9.75 -17.82
CA LYS A 145 1.30 8.98 -18.92
C LYS A 145 2.25 7.88 -19.41
N SER A 146 3.53 8.21 -19.62
CA SER A 146 4.54 7.22 -20.03
C SER A 146 4.75 6.16 -18.93
N LEU A 147 4.82 6.57 -17.66
CA LEU A 147 4.92 5.64 -16.52
C LEU A 147 3.72 4.70 -16.47
N PHE A 148 2.51 5.20 -16.71
CA PHE A 148 1.30 4.38 -16.76
C PHE A 148 1.39 3.29 -17.84
N PHE A 149 1.75 3.66 -19.07
CA PHE A 149 1.83 2.66 -20.15
C PHE A 149 2.95 1.65 -19.90
N CYS A 150 4.14 2.08 -19.47
CA CYS A 150 5.23 1.15 -19.12
C CYS A 150 4.81 0.16 -18.05
N SER A 151 4.21 0.65 -16.94
CA SER A 151 3.86 -0.19 -15.82
C SER A 151 2.66 -1.10 -16.10
N SER A 152 1.62 -0.60 -16.79
CA SER A 152 0.45 -1.42 -17.11
C SER A 152 0.78 -2.50 -18.16
N THR A 153 1.56 -2.16 -19.19
CA THR A 153 2.00 -3.13 -20.19
C THR A 153 2.89 -4.20 -19.57
N ALA A 154 3.87 -3.80 -18.75
CA ALA A 154 4.75 -4.75 -18.06
C ALA A 154 3.96 -5.70 -17.16
N LEU A 155 2.99 -5.19 -16.40
CA LEU A 155 2.16 -5.98 -15.49
C LEU A 155 1.27 -6.95 -16.28
N VAL A 156 0.62 -6.51 -17.34
CA VAL A 156 -0.24 -7.38 -18.17
C VAL A 156 0.58 -8.49 -18.81
N LEU A 157 1.68 -8.15 -19.50
CA LEU A 157 2.48 -9.14 -20.23
C LEU A 157 3.18 -10.12 -19.27
N ALA A 158 3.79 -9.62 -18.20
CA ALA A 158 4.56 -10.46 -17.28
C ALA A 158 3.66 -11.25 -16.32
N ASN A 159 2.67 -10.61 -15.72
CA ASN A 159 1.90 -11.24 -14.65
C ASN A 159 0.66 -11.95 -15.22
N LEU A 160 -0.19 -11.24 -15.98
CA LEU A 160 -1.45 -11.83 -16.43
C LEU A 160 -1.25 -12.80 -17.61
N ILE A 161 -0.29 -12.54 -18.50
CA ILE A 161 -0.05 -13.46 -19.63
C ILE A 161 0.98 -14.51 -19.23
N LEU A 162 2.25 -14.14 -19.01
CA LEU A 162 3.30 -15.11 -18.75
C LEU A 162 3.09 -15.83 -17.41
N GLY A 163 2.90 -15.10 -16.32
CA GLY A 163 2.80 -15.66 -14.97
C GLY A 163 1.64 -16.63 -14.84
N LEU A 164 0.44 -16.27 -15.31
CA LEU A 164 -0.70 -17.18 -15.25
C LEU A 164 -0.55 -18.37 -16.21
N THR A 165 0.01 -18.18 -17.41
CA THR A 165 0.28 -19.30 -18.31
C THR A 165 1.23 -20.31 -17.67
N LEU A 166 2.31 -19.86 -17.03
CA LEU A 166 3.24 -20.75 -16.33
C LEU A 166 2.57 -21.43 -15.13
N ALA A 167 1.74 -20.69 -14.36
CA ALA A 167 1.01 -21.25 -13.22
C ALA A 167 0.05 -22.36 -13.64
N VAL A 168 -0.74 -22.15 -14.70
CA VAL A 168 -1.63 -23.19 -15.28
C VAL A 168 -0.85 -24.41 -15.77
N ASN A 169 0.38 -24.23 -16.26
CA ASN A 169 1.24 -25.33 -16.69
C ASN A 169 1.99 -26.00 -15.51
N GLY A 170 1.66 -25.71 -14.27
CA GLY A 170 2.19 -26.40 -13.11
C GLY A 170 3.58 -25.96 -12.64
N TRP A 171 4.05 -24.78 -13.04
CA TRP A 171 5.35 -24.25 -12.62
C TRP A 171 5.41 -23.82 -11.14
N GLY A 172 4.28 -23.81 -10.42
CA GLY A 172 4.21 -23.49 -9.01
C GLY A 172 4.85 -22.13 -8.67
N ILE A 173 5.76 -22.11 -7.70
CA ILE A 173 6.46 -20.89 -7.27
C ILE A 173 7.24 -20.22 -8.41
N TRP A 174 7.75 -20.98 -9.37
CA TRP A 174 8.54 -20.45 -10.47
C TRP A 174 7.72 -19.58 -11.42
N ALA A 175 6.41 -19.81 -11.52
CA ALA A 175 5.50 -18.92 -12.24
C ALA A 175 5.50 -17.51 -11.64
N TYR A 176 5.52 -17.41 -10.30
CA TYR A 176 5.57 -16.14 -9.58
C TYR A 176 6.94 -15.45 -9.75
N VAL A 177 8.04 -16.20 -9.62
CA VAL A 177 9.41 -15.69 -9.82
C VAL A 177 9.59 -15.18 -11.24
N ALA A 178 9.18 -15.96 -12.24
CA ALA A 178 9.26 -15.58 -13.66
C ALA A 178 8.43 -14.32 -13.96
N ALA A 179 7.20 -14.23 -13.44
CA ALA A 179 6.34 -13.06 -13.60
C ALA A 179 7.03 -11.80 -13.03
N LEU A 180 7.57 -11.89 -11.82
CA LEU A 180 8.25 -10.77 -11.15
C LEU A 180 9.48 -10.30 -11.92
N LEU A 181 10.35 -11.22 -12.34
CA LEU A 181 11.56 -10.85 -13.09
C LEU A 181 11.22 -10.27 -14.46
N THR A 182 10.30 -10.89 -15.17
CA THR A 182 9.85 -10.39 -16.49
C THR A 182 9.22 -9.02 -16.38
N GLN A 183 8.41 -8.79 -15.33
CA GLN A 183 7.85 -7.46 -15.06
C GLN A 183 8.94 -6.41 -14.87
N ASN A 184 9.97 -6.70 -14.09
CA ASN A 184 11.10 -5.78 -13.87
C ASN A 184 11.88 -5.52 -15.16
N ILE A 185 12.12 -6.54 -15.97
CA ILE A 185 12.78 -6.40 -17.28
C ILE A 185 11.96 -5.50 -18.21
N LEU A 186 10.66 -5.78 -18.36
CA LEU A 186 9.78 -5.00 -19.23
C LEU A 186 9.63 -3.55 -18.75
N LEU A 187 9.57 -3.32 -17.45
CA LEU A 187 9.62 -1.99 -16.86
C LEU A 187 10.91 -1.26 -17.20
N GLY A 188 12.05 -1.92 -17.02
CA GLY A 188 13.36 -1.36 -17.36
C GLY A 188 13.44 -0.97 -18.84
N ILE A 189 13.08 -1.87 -19.73
CA ILE A 189 13.04 -1.62 -21.18
C ILE A 189 12.10 -0.45 -21.50
N GLY A 190 10.88 -0.46 -20.94
CA GLY A 190 9.90 0.60 -21.14
C GLY A 190 10.40 1.97 -20.69
N TYR A 191 11.07 2.05 -19.54
CA TYR A 191 11.64 3.31 -19.06
C TYR A 191 12.78 3.82 -19.95
N TRP A 192 13.65 2.92 -20.45
CA TRP A 192 14.71 3.28 -21.38
C TRP A 192 14.19 3.78 -22.73
N ILE A 193 13.15 3.15 -23.28
CA ILE A 193 12.48 3.61 -24.49
C ILE A 193 11.81 4.98 -24.27
N ALA A 194 11.12 5.14 -23.13
CA ALA A 194 10.38 6.36 -22.84
C ALA A 194 11.28 7.55 -22.48
N ALA A 195 12.42 7.33 -21.82
CA ALA A 195 13.36 8.37 -21.39
C ALA A 195 14.81 7.93 -21.62
N PRO A 196 15.28 7.88 -22.88
CA PRO A 196 16.67 7.57 -23.19
C PRO A 196 17.61 8.52 -22.41
N SER A 197 18.55 7.95 -21.70
CA SER A 197 19.43 8.71 -20.83
C SER A 197 20.89 8.44 -21.21
N PRO A 198 21.80 9.42 -21.06
CA PRO A 198 23.21 9.23 -21.39
C PRO A 198 23.82 8.17 -20.46
N VAL A 199 24.35 7.11 -21.05
CA VAL A 199 25.15 6.08 -20.36
C VAL A 199 26.63 6.49 -20.40
N GLY A 200 27.38 6.06 -19.39
CA GLY A 200 28.82 6.30 -19.33
C GLY A 200 29.46 5.37 -18.31
N VAL A 201 30.76 5.15 -18.44
CA VAL A 201 31.54 4.28 -17.55
C VAL A 201 32.28 5.09 -16.47
N ARG A 202 32.41 6.42 -16.67
CA ARG A 202 33.15 7.29 -15.75
C ARG A 202 32.22 7.89 -14.70
N MET A 203 32.59 7.74 -13.42
CA MET A 203 31.95 8.42 -12.30
C MET A 203 32.59 9.77 -12.05
N ASN A 204 31.77 10.80 -11.91
CA ASN A 204 32.20 12.10 -11.41
C ASN A 204 32.02 12.14 -9.89
N LYS A 205 33.13 12.28 -9.15
CA LYS A 205 33.16 12.24 -7.68
C LYS A 205 32.33 13.36 -7.05
N SER A 206 32.35 14.58 -7.63
CA SER A 206 31.57 15.72 -7.15
C SER A 206 30.06 15.43 -7.27
N ALA A 207 29.62 15.01 -8.46
CA ALA A 207 28.22 14.65 -8.71
C ALA A 207 27.74 13.51 -7.79
N LEU A 208 28.60 12.54 -7.49
CA LEU A 208 28.28 11.46 -6.56
C LEU A 208 28.10 11.98 -5.12
N GLN A 209 29.01 12.79 -4.62
CA GLN A 209 28.95 13.35 -3.27
C GLN A 209 27.70 14.19 -3.05
N GLU A 210 27.31 14.98 -4.05
CA GLU A 210 26.08 15.77 -4.02
C GLU A 210 24.84 14.87 -3.89
N MET A 211 24.75 13.79 -4.68
CA MET A 211 23.59 12.89 -4.69
C MET A 211 23.51 12.03 -3.42
N VAL A 212 24.64 11.45 -2.96
CA VAL A 212 24.68 10.55 -1.79
C VAL A 212 24.46 11.33 -0.48
N GLY A 213 24.95 12.56 -0.37
CA GLY A 213 24.73 13.42 0.80
C GLY A 213 23.27 13.67 1.09
N TYR A 214 22.44 13.80 0.06
CA TYR A 214 21.00 13.92 0.18
C TYR A 214 20.30 12.57 0.49
N GLY A 215 20.76 11.50 -0.14
CA GLY A 215 20.10 10.20 -0.11
C GLY A 215 20.19 9.46 1.22
N GLY A 216 21.29 9.62 1.96
CA GLY A 216 21.56 8.80 3.15
C GLY A 216 20.52 8.93 4.28
N ARG A 217 20.05 10.14 4.57
CA ARG A 217 19.03 10.37 5.60
C ARG A 217 17.68 9.76 5.22
N SER A 218 17.31 9.85 3.94
CA SER A 218 16.09 9.24 3.41
C SER A 218 16.14 7.71 3.47
N THR A 219 17.30 7.12 3.22
CA THR A 219 17.49 5.67 3.23
C THR A 219 17.26 5.08 4.63
N LEU A 220 17.83 5.68 5.68
CA LEU A 220 17.62 5.21 7.06
C LEU A 220 16.14 5.25 7.46
N PHE A 221 15.44 6.34 7.11
CA PHE A 221 14.01 6.45 7.38
C PHE A 221 13.20 5.38 6.63
N ASN A 222 13.53 5.12 5.37
CA ASN A 222 12.88 4.09 4.56
C ASN A 222 13.14 2.68 5.10
N MET A 223 14.35 2.42 5.64
CA MET A 223 14.67 1.15 6.30
C MET A 223 13.78 0.89 7.52
N ILE A 224 13.66 1.88 8.41
CA ILE A 224 12.81 1.77 9.60
C ILE A 224 11.35 1.54 9.18
N ASN A 225 10.87 2.27 8.17
CA ASN A 225 9.50 2.09 7.65
C ASN A 225 9.28 0.69 7.06
N TYR A 226 10.24 0.18 6.30
CA TYR A 226 10.14 -1.14 5.70
C TYR A 226 10.20 -2.24 6.76
N ALA A 227 11.16 -2.17 7.66
CA ALA A 227 11.29 -3.11 8.78
C ALA A 227 10.01 -3.11 9.63
N ALA A 228 9.49 -1.93 9.98
CA ALA A 228 8.23 -1.79 10.72
C ALA A 228 7.01 -2.40 9.99
N GLY A 229 7.03 -2.41 8.66
CA GLY A 229 5.96 -3.00 7.85
C GLY A 229 6.12 -4.50 7.56
N LYS A 230 7.26 -5.12 7.93
CA LYS A 230 7.59 -6.50 7.54
C LYS A 230 8.17 -7.36 8.68
N VAL A 231 8.43 -6.77 9.85
CA VAL A 231 9.01 -7.50 11.00
C VAL A 231 8.12 -8.65 11.48
N ASP A 232 6.80 -8.48 11.38
CA ASP A 232 5.82 -9.52 11.66
C ASP A 232 6.02 -10.77 10.77
N THR A 233 6.12 -10.57 9.46
CA THR A 233 6.36 -11.64 8.49
C THR A 233 7.74 -12.28 8.72
N MET A 234 8.77 -11.49 9.05
CA MET A 234 10.10 -12.00 9.39
C MET A 234 10.06 -12.90 10.62
N VAL A 235 9.36 -12.48 11.68
CA VAL A 235 9.25 -13.26 12.93
C VAL A 235 8.44 -14.54 12.70
N VAL A 236 7.31 -14.45 11.99
CA VAL A 236 6.54 -15.65 11.63
C VAL A 236 7.43 -16.64 10.87
N GLY A 237 8.14 -16.18 9.84
CA GLY A 237 9.04 -17.04 9.08
C GLY A 237 10.19 -17.67 9.89
N ALA A 238 10.70 -16.93 10.91
CA ALA A 238 11.79 -17.43 11.76
C ALA A 238 11.35 -18.45 12.83
N GLN A 239 10.06 -18.38 13.23
CA GLN A 239 9.54 -19.16 14.35
C GLN A 239 8.71 -20.38 13.91
N THR A 240 8.27 -20.46 12.65
CA THR A 240 7.52 -21.61 12.16
C THR A 240 8.21 -22.32 11.01
N SER A 241 8.13 -23.66 11.02
CA SER A 241 8.55 -24.48 9.89
C SER A 241 7.40 -24.76 8.91
N ASN A 242 6.19 -24.26 9.21
CA ASN A 242 5.01 -24.44 8.36
C ASN A 242 4.89 -23.29 7.36
N TRP A 243 5.33 -23.52 6.13
CA TRP A 243 5.31 -22.53 5.05
C TRP A 243 3.93 -22.14 4.61
N THR A 244 2.94 -23.01 4.80
CA THR A 244 1.53 -22.69 4.57
C THR A 244 1.07 -21.58 5.51
N ASP A 245 1.42 -21.63 6.80
CA ASP A 245 1.03 -20.60 7.76
C ASP A 245 1.64 -19.23 7.43
N ILE A 246 2.89 -19.21 6.94
CA ILE A 246 3.54 -17.99 6.46
C ILE A 246 2.78 -17.44 5.24
N GLY A 247 2.36 -18.30 4.31
CA GLY A 247 1.57 -17.94 3.13
C GLY A 247 0.20 -17.38 3.50
N LEU A 248 -0.51 -18.03 4.42
CA LEU A 248 -1.80 -17.57 4.95
C LEU A 248 -1.67 -16.19 5.61
N TYR A 249 -0.64 -16.00 6.44
CA TYR A 249 -0.39 -14.72 7.11
C TYR A 249 -0.04 -13.60 6.12
N ASP A 250 0.89 -13.85 5.19
CA ASP A 250 1.30 -12.84 4.20
C ASP A 250 0.13 -12.41 3.30
N ARG A 251 -0.67 -13.37 2.84
CA ARG A 251 -1.86 -13.05 2.04
C ARG A 251 -2.93 -12.32 2.85
N SER A 252 -3.10 -12.65 4.12
CA SER A 252 -3.97 -11.90 5.04
C SER A 252 -3.50 -10.44 5.20
N SER A 253 -2.20 -10.25 5.42
CA SER A 253 -1.58 -8.93 5.51
C SER A 253 -1.69 -8.15 4.19
N TYR A 254 -1.59 -8.83 3.05
CA TYR A 254 -1.82 -8.25 1.73
C TYR A 254 -3.26 -7.73 1.58
N LEU A 255 -4.27 -8.53 1.93
CA LEU A 255 -5.68 -8.12 1.89
C LEU A 255 -5.95 -6.90 2.76
N MET A 256 -5.44 -6.88 4.00
CA MET A 256 -5.53 -5.73 4.90
C MET A 256 -4.85 -4.49 4.31
N GLY A 257 -3.72 -4.67 3.63
CA GLY A 257 -2.95 -3.60 3.01
C GLY A 257 -3.63 -2.92 1.80
N LEU A 258 -4.52 -3.61 1.09
CA LEU A 258 -5.18 -3.08 -0.11
C LEU A 258 -5.96 -1.78 0.14
N PRO A 259 -6.96 -1.73 1.03
CA PRO A 259 -7.72 -0.51 1.29
C PRO A 259 -6.82 0.59 1.87
N VAL A 260 -5.87 0.26 2.74
CA VAL A 260 -4.92 1.22 3.32
C VAL A 260 -4.02 1.84 2.24
N THR A 261 -3.59 1.06 1.25
CA THR A 261 -2.76 1.55 0.14
C THR A 261 -3.53 2.51 -0.77
N VAL A 262 -4.77 2.15 -1.14
CA VAL A 262 -5.62 3.00 -1.98
C VAL A 262 -5.91 4.32 -1.28
N LEU A 263 -6.37 4.26 -0.03
CA LEU A 263 -6.68 5.44 0.77
C LEU A 263 -5.44 6.29 1.08
N GLY A 264 -4.31 5.63 1.37
CA GLY A 264 -3.04 6.31 1.64
C GLY A 264 -2.53 7.09 0.44
N LYS A 265 -2.54 6.50 -0.77
CA LYS A 265 -2.09 7.19 -1.99
C LYS A 265 -2.97 8.38 -2.36
N LEU A 266 -4.28 8.30 -2.14
CA LEU A 266 -5.20 9.42 -2.31
C LEU A 266 -4.96 10.50 -1.23
N GLY A 267 -4.79 10.08 0.01
CA GLY A 267 -4.53 10.96 1.14
C GLY A 267 -3.17 11.68 1.05
N ASP A 268 -2.08 10.95 0.77
CA ASP A 268 -0.73 11.53 0.70
C ASP A 268 -0.63 12.65 -0.35
N SER A 269 -1.28 12.51 -1.50
CA SER A 269 -1.21 13.53 -2.55
C SER A 269 -2.02 14.80 -2.22
N VAL A 270 -3.17 14.66 -1.56
CA VAL A 270 -4.08 15.77 -1.26
C VAL A 270 -3.81 16.36 0.12
N LEU A 271 -3.69 15.49 1.14
CA LEU A 271 -3.54 15.95 2.52
C LEU A 271 -2.18 16.59 2.77
N PHE A 272 -1.08 15.93 2.36
CA PHE A 272 0.25 16.48 2.59
C PHE A 272 0.47 17.81 1.87
N SER A 273 0.09 17.90 0.58
CA SER A 273 0.23 19.15 -0.17
C SER A 273 -0.62 20.28 0.42
N GLY A 274 -1.88 19.98 0.78
CA GLY A 274 -2.77 20.95 1.40
C GLY A 274 -2.27 21.40 2.78
N MET A 275 -1.83 20.48 3.65
CA MET A 275 -1.32 20.78 4.98
C MET A 275 0.01 21.55 4.94
N SER A 276 0.90 21.23 4.00
CA SER A 276 2.18 21.94 3.83
C SER A 276 2.00 23.42 3.46
N MET A 277 0.97 23.74 2.68
CA MET A 277 0.64 25.14 2.35
C MET A 277 0.13 25.93 3.57
N MET A 278 -0.38 25.25 4.58
CA MET A 278 -0.98 25.84 5.79
C MET A 278 -0.08 25.74 7.03
N GLN A 279 1.18 25.27 6.89
CA GLN A 279 2.07 25.01 8.02
C GLN A 279 2.27 26.20 8.97
N LYS A 280 2.17 27.45 8.47
CA LYS A 280 2.28 28.69 9.26
C LYS A 280 0.96 29.11 9.91
N GLU A 281 -0.18 28.55 9.49
CA GLU A 281 -1.53 28.88 9.97
C GLU A 281 -2.09 27.75 10.84
N LEU A 282 -1.59 27.65 12.08
CA LEU A 282 -1.91 26.52 12.99
C LEU A 282 -3.41 26.28 13.18
N VAL A 283 -4.22 27.35 13.22
CA VAL A 283 -5.68 27.22 13.38
C VAL A 283 -6.30 26.52 12.17
N ARG A 284 -5.91 26.94 10.97
CA ARG A 284 -6.38 26.36 9.71
C ARG A 284 -5.88 24.92 9.53
N LEU A 285 -4.64 24.63 9.95
CA LEU A 285 -4.10 23.30 9.94
C LEU A 285 -4.86 22.34 10.86
N ARG A 286 -5.20 22.77 12.12
CA ARG A 286 -6.01 21.99 13.06
C ARG A 286 -7.40 21.67 12.50
N THR A 287 -8.07 22.64 11.91
CA THR A 287 -9.39 22.42 11.29
C THR A 287 -9.28 21.45 10.10
N THR A 288 -8.22 21.53 9.31
CA THR A 288 -7.96 20.59 8.20
C THR A 288 -7.70 19.17 8.70
N VAL A 289 -6.92 19.00 9.78
CA VAL A 289 -6.69 17.69 10.42
C VAL A 289 -8.01 17.09 10.92
N LEU A 290 -8.82 17.88 11.65
CA LEU A 290 -10.13 17.43 12.15
C LEU A 290 -11.09 17.07 11.02
N ALA A 291 -11.10 17.84 9.93
CA ALA A 291 -11.91 17.55 8.75
C ALA A 291 -11.43 16.25 8.06
N SER A 292 -10.11 16.03 8.01
CA SER A 292 -9.52 14.79 7.45
C SER A 292 -9.88 13.56 8.30
N VAL A 293 -9.81 13.68 9.63
CA VAL A 293 -10.23 12.61 10.55
C VAL A 293 -11.72 12.32 10.40
N HIS A 294 -12.56 13.36 10.27
CA HIS A 294 -13.98 13.21 10.05
C HIS A 294 -14.32 12.50 8.72
N ALA A 295 -13.70 12.94 7.61
CA ALA A 295 -13.88 12.32 6.30
C ALA A 295 -13.40 10.84 6.30
N LEU A 296 -12.25 10.57 6.96
CA LEU A 296 -11.78 9.22 7.15
C LEU A 296 -12.77 8.37 7.96
N ALA A 297 -13.30 8.91 9.06
CA ALA A 297 -14.27 8.19 9.89
C ALA A 297 -15.52 7.81 9.10
N LEU A 298 -16.07 8.74 8.29
CA LEU A 298 -17.24 8.48 7.47
C LEU A 298 -17.05 7.38 6.43
N LEU A 299 -15.85 7.24 5.86
CA LEU A 299 -15.59 6.30 4.78
C LEU A 299 -14.96 5.00 5.30
N VAL A 300 -13.97 5.12 6.19
CA VAL A 300 -13.12 3.97 6.53
C VAL A 300 -13.68 3.15 7.68
N LEU A 301 -14.37 3.76 8.65
CA LEU A 301 -14.96 2.97 9.74
C LEU A 301 -16.05 2.02 9.24
N PRO A 302 -17.05 2.47 8.42
CA PRO A 302 -18.03 1.56 7.84
C PRO A 302 -17.40 0.48 6.94
N LEU A 303 -16.39 0.87 6.12
CA LEU A 303 -15.64 -0.08 5.29
C LEU A 303 -14.91 -1.12 6.16
N THR A 304 -14.29 -0.71 7.26
CA THR A 304 -13.60 -1.62 8.19
C THR A 304 -14.58 -2.65 8.77
N VAL A 305 -15.77 -2.19 9.21
CA VAL A 305 -16.80 -3.09 9.74
C VAL A 305 -17.32 -4.05 8.65
N LEU A 306 -17.55 -3.56 7.43
CA LEU A 306 -17.93 -4.39 6.29
C LEU A 306 -16.88 -5.51 6.04
N LEU A 307 -15.60 -5.14 6.01
CA LEU A 307 -14.49 -6.07 5.78
C LEU A 307 -14.37 -7.11 6.90
N ILE A 308 -14.53 -6.71 8.17
CA ILE A 308 -14.50 -7.63 9.32
C ILE A 308 -15.63 -8.63 9.24
N VAL A 309 -16.86 -8.16 9.02
CA VAL A 309 -18.05 -9.02 9.02
C VAL A 309 -18.08 -9.95 7.80
N ARG A 310 -17.50 -9.52 6.69
CA ARG A 310 -17.41 -10.30 5.43
C ARG A 310 -15.99 -10.81 5.15
N ALA A 311 -15.20 -11.01 6.19
CA ALA A 311 -13.80 -11.43 6.04
C ALA A 311 -13.67 -12.77 5.30
N GLU A 312 -14.56 -13.73 5.59
CA GLU A 312 -14.61 -15.02 4.91
C GLU A 312 -14.96 -14.83 3.43
N ASP A 313 -16.06 -14.12 3.14
CA ASP A 313 -16.51 -13.87 1.77
C ASP A 313 -15.42 -13.18 0.94
N VAL A 314 -14.75 -12.18 1.52
CA VAL A 314 -13.65 -11.45 0.87
C VAL A 314 -12.44 -12.35 0.64
N THR A 315 -12.11 -13.20 1.62
CA THR A 315 -10.98 -14.13 1.52
C THR A 315 -11.21 -15.14 0.40
N VAL A 316 -12.35 -15.82 0.39
CA VAL A 316 -12.67 -16.83 -0.62
C VAL A 316 -12.84 -16.20 -2.00
N LEU A 317 -13.50 -15.04 -2.10
CA LEU A 317 -13.67 -14.33 -3.37
C LEU A 317 -12.33 -13.91 -3.99
N ILE A 318 -11.38 -13.40 -3.19
CA ILE A 318 -10.11 -12.90 -3.71
C ILE A 318 -9.06 -14.01 -3.80
N LEU A 319 -8.90 -14.82 -2.77
CA LEU A 319 -7.81 -15.80 -2.69
C LEU A 319 -8.22 -17.24 -3.04
N GLY A 320 -9.52 -17.54 -3.01
CA GLY A 320 -10.02 -18.89 -3.25
C GLY A 320 -10.21 -19.73 -1.96
N GLY A 321 -10.78 -20.93 -2.12
CA GLY A 321 -11.14 -21.83 -1.02
C GLY A 321 -9.96 -22.31 -0.19
N ASP A 322 -8.78 -22.49 -0.79
CA ASP A 322 -7.56 -22.95 -0.11
C ASP A 322 -7.08 -21.97 0.98
N PHE A 323 -7.51 -20.70 0.89
CA PHE A 323 -7.23 -19.67 1.88
C PHE A 323 -8.31 -19.49 2.94
N LEU A 324 -9.32 -20.35 3.00
CA LEU A 324 -10.38 -20.28 4.01
C LEU A 324 -9.82 -20.27 5.44
N TYR A 325 -8.77 -21.04 5.70
CA TYR A 325 -8.07 -21.06 6.98
C TYR A 325 -7.40 -19.74 7.36
N ALA A 326 -7.21 -18.81 6.41
CA ALA A 326 -6.73 -17.46 6.68
C ALA A 326 -7.81 -16.53 7.27
N THR A 327 -9.10 -16.89 7.18
CA THR A 327 -10.22 -16.03 7.60
C THR A 327 -10.07 -15.46 9.02
N PRO A 328 -9.69 -16.22 10.06
CA PRO A 328 -9.51 -15.66 11.40
C PRO A 328 -8.39 -14.59 11.45
N ILE A 329 -7.32 -14.80 10.70
CA ILE A 329 -6.20 -13.86 10.61
C ILE A 329 -6.64 -12.59 9.88
N VAL A 330 -7.32 -12.74 8.74
CA VAL A 330 -7.88 -11.64 7.93
C VAL A 330 -8.85 -10.80 8.74
N THR A 331 -9.76 -11.43 9.50
CA THR A 331 -10.75 -10.75 10.36
C THR A 331 -10.07 -9.84 11.37
N ILE A 332 -9.04 -10.33 12.06
CA ILE A 332 -8.27 -9.55 13.04
C ILE A 332 -7.53 -8.40 12.36
N LEU A 333 -6.83 -8.69 11.26
CA LEU A 333 -6.03 -7.69 10.55
C LEU A 333 -6.89 -6.61 9.87
N PHE A 334 -8.12 -6.93 9.44
CA PHE A 334 -9.04 -5.90 8.94
C PHE A 334 -9.37 -4.85 10.00
N GLY A 335 -9.33 -5.17 11.30
CA GLY A 335 -9.42 -4.19 12.38
C GLY A 335 -8.33 -3.11 12.31
N CYS A 336 -7.17 -3.41 11.71
CA CYS A 336 -6.10 -2.43 11.50
C CYS A 336 -6.40 -1.39 10.42
N VAL A 337 -7.37 -1.60 9.51
CA VAL A 337 -7.60 -0.73 8.34
C VAL A 337 -7.91 0.71 8.77
N ALA A 338 -8.83 0.90 9.72
CA ALA A 338 -9.16 2.22 10.24
C ALA A 338 -7.98 2.84 11.00
N LEU A 339 -7.31 2.07 11.85
CA LEU A 339 -6.16 2.52 12.63
C LEU A 339 -5.01 2.97 11.74
N ARG A 340 -4.62 2.16 10.76
CA ARG A 340 -3.54 2.49 9.80
C ARG A 340 -3.90 3.69 8.94
N SER A 341 -5.16 3.86 8.58
CA SER A 341 -5.62 5.02 7.83
C SER A 341 -5.55 6.31 8.68
N PHE A 342 -5.87 6.24 9.97
CA PHE A 342 -5.68 7.34 10.91
C PHE A 342 -4.20 7.68 11.09
N ILE A 343 -3.32 6.67 11.22
CA ILE A 343 -1.87 6.84 11.29
C ILE A 343 -1.34 7.60 10.08
N LYS A 344 -1.88 7.36 8.87
CA LYS A 344 -1.48 8.10 7.66
C LYS A 344 -1.77 9.60 7.74
N ILE A 345 -2.89 10.01 8.35
CA ILE A 345 -3.18 11.44 8.61
C ILE A 345 -2.14 12.03 9.55
N GLY A 346 -1.80 11.31 10.63
CA GLY A 346 -0.76 11.71 11.58
C GLY A 346 0.60 11.88 10.91
N ASP A 347 1.01 10.89 10.13
CA ASP A 347 2.27 10.93 9.37
C ASP A 347 2.33 12.13 8.41
N ALA A 348 1.23 12.43 7.71
CA ALA A 348 1.15 13.58 6.82
C ALA A 348 1.25 14.92 7.60
N THR A 349 0.59 15.00 8.75
CA THR A 349 0.62 16.17 9.64
C THR A 349 2.02 16.39 10.22
N MET A 350 2.68 15.34 10.74
CA MET A 350 4.04 15.42 11.27
C MET A 350 5.05 15.86 10.20
N ARG A 351 4.91 15.37 8.97
CA ARG A 351 5.75 15.82 7.84
C ARG A 351 5.51 17.28 7.49
N ALA A 352 4.25 17.73 7.50
CA ALA A 352 3.89 19.11 7.19
C ALA A 352 4.35 20.11 8.26
N THR A 353 4.51 19.67 9.53
CA THR A 353 4.91 20.51 10.67
C THR A 353 6.36 20.32 11.11
N ASP A 354 7.16 19.60 10.33
CA ASP A 354 8.59 19.29 10.61
C ASP A 354 8.85 18.50 11.92
N HIS A 355 7.84 17.73 12.38
CA HIS A 355 7.97 16.86 13.55
C HIS A 355 8.45 15.43 13.18
N LEU A 356 9.34 15.33 12.20
CA LEU A 356 9.85 14.05 11.66
C LEU A 356 10.53 13.19 12.72
N LYS A 357 11.22 13.80 13.69
CA LYS A 357 11.90 13.07 14.78
C LYS A 357 10.90 12.31 15.65
N ILE A 358 9.81 12.96 16.04
CA ILE A 358 8.76 12.34 16.87
C ILE A 358 8.10 11.20 16.08
N GLY A 359 7.79 11.42 14.80
CA GLY A 359 7.28 10.38 13.93
C GLY A 359 8.20 9.15 13.82
N ALA A 360 9.52 9.38 13.75
CA ALA A 360 10.50 8.30 13.72
C ALA A 360 10.54 7.51 15.03
N PHE A 361 10.46 8.18 16.21
CA PHE A 361 10.38 7.52 17.51
C PHE A 361 9.11 6.69 17.67
N ILE A 362 7.96 7.21 17.26
CA ILE A 362 6.68 6.47 17.32
C ILE A 362 6.76 5.22 16.41
N LYS A 363 7.36 5.34 15.21
CA LYS A 363 7.56 4.19 14.31
C LYS A 363 8.55 3.16 14.85
N LEU A 364 9.61 3.61 15.51
CA LEU A 364 10.55 2.71 16.17
C LEU A 364 9.86 1.95 17.33
N GLY A 365 9.05 2.65 18.12
CA GLY A 365 8.21 2.04 19.15
C GLY A 365 7.26 1.00 18.57
N PHE A 366 6.62 1.30 17.44
CA PHE A 366 5.78 0.34 16.71
C PHE A 366 6.57 -0.89 16.23
N LEU A 367 7.75 -0.68 15.60
CA LEU A 367 8.63 -1.76 15.17
C LEU A 367 8.99 -2.70 16.33
N ILE A 368 9.39 -2.14 17.46
CA ILE A 368 9.75 -2.92 18.66
C ILE A 368 8.52 -3.66 19.20
N SER A 369 7.37 -2.98 19.31
CA SER A 369 6.12 -3.57 19.82
C SER A 369 5.64 -4.73 18.94
N VAL A 370 5.71 -4.59 17.62
CA VAL A 370 5.36 -5.68 16.68
C VAL A 370 6.38 -6.81 16.77
N GLY A 371 7.69 -6.50 16.77
CA GLY A 371 8.73 -7.52 16.83
C GLY A 371 8.66 -8.37 18.09
N VAL A 372 8.59 -7.72 19.27
CA VAL A 372 8.48 -8.40 20.57
C VAL A 372 7.13 -9.12 20.70
N GLY A 373 6.03 -8.43 20.34
CA GLY A 373 4.70 -9.01 20.43
C GLY A 373 4.51 -10.22 19.49
N ALA A 374 5.03 -10.15 18.26
CA ALA A 374 5.00 -11.29 17.33
C ALA A 374 5.87 -12.45 17.81
N TRP A 375 7.04 -12.15 18.39
CA TRP A 375 7.93 -13.16 18.95
C TRP A 375 7.25 -13.96 20.05
N TRP A 376 6.65 -13.31 21.03
CA TRP A 376 5.91 -13.98 22.10
C TRP A 376 4.65 -14.68 21.60
N ALA A 377 3.95 -14.08 20.64
CA ALA A 377 2.74 -14.66 20.09
C ALA A 377 2.98 -15.99 19.34
N MET A 378 4.22 -16.25 18.90
CA MET A 378 4.61 -17.47 18.22
C MET A 378 5.08 -18.60 19.16
N GLU A 379 5.18 -18.35 20.48
CA GLU A 379 5.52 -19.43 21.45
C GLU A 379 4.54 -20.59 21.36
N ASP A 380 3.26 -20.31 21.09
CA ASP A 380 2.22 -21.34 20.86
C ASP A 380 2.14 -21.82 19.39
N ALA A 381 3.09 -21.45 18.53
CA ALA A 381 3.08 -21.72 17.09
C ALA A 381 1.79 -21.31 16.36
N ASN A 382 1.05 -20.31 16.87
CA ASN A 382 -0.24 -19.89 16.35
C ASN A 382 -0.14 -18.51 15.68
N VAL A 383 -0.14 -18.51 14.37
CA VAL A 383 -0.02 -17.29 13.54
C VAL A 383 -1.17 -16.29 13.76
N LYS A 384 -2.34 -16.76 14.23
CA LYS A 384 -3.45 -15.89 14.62
C LYS A 384 -3.07 -14.95 15.77
N ASN A 385 -2.24 -15.41 16.72
CA ASN A 385 -1.78 -14.60 17.85
C ASN A 385 -0.88 -13.45 17.37
N VAL A 386 -0.12 -13.66 16.30
CA VAL A 386 0.68 -12.58 15.65
C VAL A 386 -0.23 -11.49 15.09
N ALA A 387 -1.37 -11.86 14.48
CA ALA A 387 -2.33 -10.86 13.99
C ALA A 387 -2.87 -9.98 15.13
N TRP A 388 -3.13 -10.56 16.32
CA TRP A 388 -3.49 -9.78 17.52
C TRP A 388 -2.33 -8.87 17.99
N ALA A 389 -1.11 -9.38 18.03
CA ALA A 389 0.06 -8.56 18.41
C ALA A 389 0.23 -7.35 17.49
N VAL A 390 0.09 -7.56 16.17
CA VAL A 390 0.16 -6.47 15.18
C VAL A 390 -1.00 -5.49 15.36
N THR A 391 -2.21 -5.98 15.64
CA THR A 391 -3.39 -5.13 15.85
C THR A 391 -3.23 -4.26 17.10
N ILE A 392 -2.77 -4.84 18.21
CA ILE A 392 -2.50 -4.13 19.45
C ILE A 392 -1.40 -3.08 19.24
N ALA A 393 -0.27 -3.47 18.61
CA ALA A 393 0.80 -2.53 18.31
C ALA A 393 0.34 -1.37 17.40
N THR A 394 -0.50 -1.66 16.42
CA THR A 394 -1.11 -0.64 15.54
C THR A 394 -2.03 0.29 16.33
N ALA A 395 -2.80 -0.23 17.28
CA ALA A 395 -3.64 0.58 18.16
C ALA A 395 -2.79 1.48 19.06
N LEU A 396 -1.71 0.95 19.66
CA LEU A 396 -0.76 1.73 20.46
C LEU A 396 -0.11 2.86 19.63
N GLN A 397 0.28 2.57 18.39
CA GLN A 397 0.81 3.59 17.49
C GLN A 397 -0.24 4.67 17.16
N ALA A 398 -1.49 4.29 16.90
CA ALA A 398 -2.57 5.24 16.66
C ALA A 398 -2.85 6.11 17.89
N LEU A 399 -2.83 5.53 19.09
CA LEU A 399 -2.97 6.27 20.35
C LEU A 399 -1.81 7.25 20.57
N ALA A 400 -0.56 6.84 20.30
CA ALA A 400 0.61 7.71 20.40
C ALA A 400 0.52 8.92 19.45
N ILE A 401 0.06 8.71 18.22
CA ILE A 401 -0.19 9.78 17.26
C ILE A 401 -1.34 10.68 17.71
N GLY A 402 -2.43 10.11 18.22
CA GLY A 402 -3.55 10.88 18.79
C GLY A 402 -3.11 11.72 19.97
N ALA A 403 -2.31 11.17 20.87
CA ALA A 403 -1.72 11.90 21.99
C ALA A 403 -0.83 13.06 21.51
N TRP A 404 0.03 12.81 20.52
CA TRP A 404 0.83 13.86 19.90
C TRP A 404 -0.05 14.99 19.31
N MET A 405 -1.14 14.66 18.62
CA MET A 405 -2.08 15.66 18.09
C MET A 405 -2.72 16.49 19.20
N VAL A 406 -3.01 15.89 20.35
CA VAL A 406 -3.60 16.60 21.51
C VAL A 406 -2.55 17.49 22.17
N PHE A 407 -1.37 16.99 22.49
CA PHE A 407 -0.38 17.71 23.29
C PHE A 407 0.41 18.75 22.48
N GLU A 408 0.94 18.37 21.31
CA GLU A 408 1.79 19.26 20.49
C GLU A 408 0.95 20.14 19.56
N MET A 409 -0.03 19.54 18.87
CA MET A 409 -0.90 20.29 17.98
C MET A 409 -2.01 21.03 18.73
N LYS A 410 -2.16 20.82 20.06
CA LYS A 410 -3.20 21.41 20.91
C LYS A 410 -4.62 21.25 20.32
N ILE A 411 -4.88 20.10 19.72
CA ILE A 411 -6.21 19.72 19.27
C ILE A 411 -6.96 19.18 20.48
N GLN A 412 -8.17 19.68 20.75
CA GLN A 412 -8.98 19.15 21.84
C GLN A 412 -9.33 17.68 21.61
N GLY A 413 -8.95 16.79 22.52
CA GLY A 413 -9.20 15.35 22.42
C GLY A 413 -10.69 15.01 22.22
N LEU A 414 -11.57 15.74 22.93
CA LEU A 414 -13.03 15.58 22.76
C LEU A 414 -13.50 15.92 21.36
N SER A 415 -12.94 16.96 20.72
CA SER A 415 -13.24 17.32 19.34
C SER A 415 -12.80 16.21 18.37
N LEU A 416 -11.67 15.57 18.63
CA LEU A 416 -11.17 14.47 17.83
C LEU A 416 -12.10 13.25 17.93
N LEU A 417 -12.53 12.89 19.14
CA LEU A 417 -13.49 11.81 19.37
C LEU A 417 -14.87 12.12 18.75
N HIS A 418 -15.35 13.37 18.89
CA HIS A 418 -16.63 13.76 18.32
C HIS A 418 -16.66 13.64 16.78
N LYS A 419 -15.51 13.83 16.11
CA LYS A 419 -15.39 13.64 14.65
C LYS A 419 -15.48 12.18 14.21
N LEU A 420 -15.29 11.21 15.12
CA LEU A 420 -15.45 9.78 14.84
C LEU A 420 -16.92 9.32 14.94
N VAL A 421 -17.75 10.02 15.75
CA VAL A 421 -19.13 9.60 16.06
C VAL A 421 -19.99 9.32 14.81
N PRO A 422 -20.02 10.18 13.77
CA PRO A 422 -20.81 9.91 12.57
C PRO A 422 -20.39 8.61 11.86
N GLY A 423 -19.08 8.37 11.76
CA GLY A 423 -18.55 7.14 11.19
C GLY A 423 -18.92 5.89 12.01
N LEU A 424 -18.94 6.00 13.35
CA LEU A 424 -19.39 4.91 14.23
C LEU A 424 -20.87 4.61 14.04
N ILE A 425 -21.72 5.63 13.89
CA ILE A 425 -23.16 5.45 13.61
C ILE A 425 -23.35 4.69 12.28
N LEU A 426 -22.66 5.13 11.23
CA LEU A 426 -22.72 4.45 9.92
C LEU A 426 -22.16 3.01 10.00
N SER A 427 -21.13 2.79 10.80
CA SER A 427 -20.58 1.45 11.05
C SER A 427 -21.59 0.54 11.75
N GLY A 428 -22.36 1.08 12.71
CA GLY A 428 -23.47 0.36 13.35
C GLY A 428 -24.56 -0.02 12.34
N ALA A 429 -24.90 0.86 11.40
CA ALA A 429 -25.84 0.58 10.34
C ALA A 429 -25.35 -0.54 9.39
N VAL A 430 -24.05 -0.52 9.03
CA VAL A 430 -23.43 -1.58 8.22
C VAL A 430 -23.44 -2.92 8.96
N TYR A 431 -23.12 -2.92 10.25
CA TYR A 431 -23.18 -4.14 11.08
C TYR A 431 -24.61 -4.70 11.16
N PHE A 432 -25.61 -3.81 11.34
CA PHE A 432 -27.01 -4.19 11.37
C PHE A 432 -27.49 -4.77 10.02
N ALA A 433 -27.05 -4.21 8.90
CA ALA A 433 -27.30 -4.78 7.57
C ALA A 433 -26.74 -6.22 7.44
N ALA A 434 -25.54 -6.46 7.99
CA ALA A 434 -24.95 -7.79 8.01
C ALA A 434 -25.79 -8.78 8.81
N PHE A 435 -26.29 -8.34 9.98
CA PHE A 435 -27.17 -9.16 10.83
C PHE A 435 -28.46 -9.55 10.10
N ILE A 436 -29.11 -8.59 9.41
CA ILE A 436 -30.30 -8.86 8.60
C ILE A 436 -30.01 -9.88 7.51
N ILE A 437 -28.90 -9.75 6.79
CA ILE A 437 -28.53 -10.66 5.72
C ILE A 437 -28.28 -12.07 6.26
N GLN A 438 -27.55 -12.18 7.37
CA GLN A 438 -27.26 -13.48 7.99
C GLN A 438 -28.52 -14.19 8.48
N HIS A 439 -29.54 -13.42 8.90
CA HIS A 439 -30.78 -13.98 9.39
C HIS A 439 -31.76 -14.36 8.28
N ASN A 440 -31.77 -13.62 7.15
CA ASN A 440 -32.77 -13.80 6.08
C ASN A 440 -32.24 -14.53 4.84
N ILE A 441 -30.93 -14.51 4.59
CA ILE A 441 -30.31 -15.31 3.52
C ILE A 441 -29.87 -16.65 4.11
N ASN A 442 -30.82 -17.48 4.47
CA ASN A 442 -30.55 -18.89 4.72
C ASN A 442 -30.05 -19.53 3.42
N ASN A 443 -29.16 -20.51 3.56
CA ASN A 443 -28.50 -21.27 2.50
C ASN A 443 -29.42 -21.84 1.39
N GLU A 444 -30.72 -21.80 1.56
CA GLU A 444 -31.72 -22.24 0.60
C GLU A 444 -31.94 -21.33 -0.61
N LEU A 445 -31.65 -20.00 -0.48
CA LEU A 445 -31.80 -19.03 -1.57
C LEU A 445 -30.67 -19.10 -2.61
N LEU A 446 -29.56 -19.69 -2.26
CA LEU A 446 -28.41 -19.90 -3.15
C LEU A 446 -28.40 -21.38 -3.52
N SER A 447 -28.99 -21.74 -4.67
CA SER A 447 -29.02 -23.09 -5.20
C SER A 447 -27.68 -23.82 -5.09
N SER A 448 -27.72 -25.13 -4.81
CA SER A 448 -26.52 -25.96 -4.65
C SER A 448 -25.55 -25.93 -5.84
N ASP A 449 -26.02 -25.49 -7.02
CA ASP A 449 -25.27 -25.51 -8.29
C ASP A 449 -24.45 -24.26 -8.59
N THR A 450 -24.54 -23.21 -7.76
CA THR A 450 -23.73 -22.01 -7.99
C THR A 450 -22.30 -22.19 -7.48
N LEU A 451 -21.30 -21.75 -8.27
CA LEU A 451 -19.91 -21.73 -7.85
C LEU A 451 -19.77 -20.94 -6.52
N PRO A 452 -18.96 -21.43 -5.57
CA PRO A 452 -18.81 -20.79 -4.24
C PRO A 452 -18.41 -19.32 -4.34
N GLU A 453 -17.54 -18.95 -5.29
CA GLU A 453 -17.14 -17.56 -5.46
C GLU A 453 -18.30 -16.64 -5.86
N ILE A 454 -19.24 -17.12 -6.66
CA ILE A 454 -20.42 -16.35 -7.06
C ILE A 454 -21.33 -16.13 -5.84
N LYS A 455 -21.49 -17.12 -4.97
CA LYS A 455 -22.23 -16.98 -3.70
C LYS A 455 -21.64 -15.88 -2.83
N HIS A 456 -20.33 -15.91 -2.60
CA HIS A 456 -19.63 -14.90 -1.81
C HIS A 456 -19.74 -13.51 -2.43
N ALA A 457 -19.64 -13.39 -3.76
CA ALA A 457 -19.82 -12.12 -4.46
C ALA A 457 -21.24 -11.56 -4.30
N ILE A 458 -22.27 -12.41 -4.41
CA ILE A 458 -23.67 -12.02 -4.22
C ILE A 458 -23.91 -11.53 -2.79
N VAL A 459 -23.39 -12.24 -1.79
CA VAL A 459 -23.54 -11.88 -0.37
C VAL A 459 -22.88 -10.53 -0.07
N ILE A 460 -21.68 -10.28 -0.61
CA ILE A 460 -21.00 -8.98 -0.48
C ILE A 460 -21.81 -7.87 -1.17
N ALA A 461 -22.27 -8.11 -2.40
CA ALA A 461 -23.07 -7.13 -3.14
C ALA A 461 -24.38 -6.81 -2.43
N ALA A 462 -25.10 -7.82 -1.92
CA ALA A 462 -26.33 -7.65 -1.14
C ALA A 462 -26.06 -6.83 0.13
N HIS A 463 -24.92 -7.10 0.81
CA HIS A 463 -24.54 -6.34 2.00
C HIS A 463 -24.23 -4.87 1.67
N ILE A 464 -23.49 -4.61 0.60
CA ILE A 464 -23.21 -3.23 0.16
C ILE A 464 -24.52 -2.49 -0.19
N LEU A 465 -25.42 -3.12 -0.93
CA LEU A 465 -26.72 -2.55 -1.30
C LEU A 465 -27.59 -2.25 -0.08
N LEU A 466 -27.73 -3.22 0.83
CA LEU A 466 -28.53 -3.03 2.03
C LEU A 466 -27.91 -1.98 2.97
N SER A 467 -26.59 -1.98 3.10
CA SER A 467 -25.88 -0.93 3.85
C SER A 467 -26.11 0.45 3.25
N ALA A 468 -26.09 0.58 1.92
CA ALA A 468 -26.39 1.83 1.24
C ALA A 468 -27.84 2.27 1.48
N LEU A 469 -28.81 1.35 1.40
CA LEU A 469 -30.22 1.62 1.68
C LEU A 469 -30.46 2.10 3.11
N ILE A 470 -29.69 1.66 4.08
CA ILE A 470 -29.81 2.09 5.48
C ILE A 470 -29.03 3.41 5.72
N THR A 471 -27.81 3.52 5.17
CA THR A 471 -26.95 4.68 5.45
C THR A 471 -27.35 5.93 4.69
N ILE A 472 -27.83 5.82 3.46
CA ILE A 472 -28.25 7.00 2.65
C ILE A 472 -29.37 7.79 3.34
N PRO A 473 -30.47 7.21 3.83
CA PRO A 473 -31.49 7.95 4.57
C PRO A 473 -30.97 8.61 5.84
N ILE A 474 -30.08 7.95 6.59
CA ILE A 474 -29.45 8.54 7.78
C ILE A 474 -28.65 9.79 7.43
N VAL A 475 -27.89 9.74 6.34
CA VAL A 475 -27.09 10.86 5.85
C VAL A 475 -27.98 12.00 5.34
N ILE A 476 -29.06 11.68 4.62
CA ILE A 476 -30.03 12.70 4.14
C ILE A 476 -30.76 13.36 5.31
N ALA A 477 -31.15 12.59 6.33
CA ALA A 477 -31.84 13.11 7.52
C ALA A 477 -30.92 13.98 8.40
N ARG A 478 -29.61 13.73 8.37
CA ARG A 478 -28.60 14.47 9.14
C ARG A 478 -27.43 14.93 8.28
N PRO A 479 -27.63 15.93 7.43
CA PRO A 479 -26.56 16.43 6.53
C PRO A 479 -25.35 16.99 7.29
N GLU A 480 -25.52 17.36 8.55
CA GLU A 480 -24.45 17.78 9.45
C GLU A 480 -23.39 16.68 9.69
N MET A 481 -23.76 15.41 9.47
CA MET A 481 -22.83 14.30 9.53
C MET A 481 -21.78 14.35 8.40
N ILE A 482 -22.09 14.93 7.24
CA ILE A 482 -21.15 15.02 6.11
C ILE A 482 -20.27 16.27 6.23
N ASP A 483 -20.84 17.41 6.59
CA ASP A 483 -20.13 18.69 6.57
C ASP A 483 -19.24 18.93 7.80
N GLY A 484 -19.33 18.02 8.79
CA GLY A 484 -18.55 18.10 10.00
C GLY A 484 -18.69 19.42 10.75
N GLY A 485 -19.78 20.17 10.48
CA GLY A 485 -20.07 21.47 11.05
C GLY A 485 -19.39 22.63 10.33
N SER A 486 -18.87 22.44 9.10
CA SER A 486 -18.31 23.54 8.29
C SER A 486 -19.35 24.07 7.28
N PRO A 487 -19.81 25.34 7.41
CA PRO A 487 -20.83 25.92 6.52
C PRO A 487 -20.39 26.00 5.05
N GLU A 488 -19.09 26.10 4.78
CA GLU A 488 -18.53 26.18 3.43
C GLU A 488 -18.62 24.84 2.68
N LEU A 489 -18.34 23.71 3.36
CA LEU A 489 -18.49 22.37 2.77
C LEU A 489 -19.97 22.10 2.45
N ARG A 490 -20.88 22.52 3.32
CA ARG A 490 -22.33 22.43 3.14
C ARG A 490 -22.77 23.14 1.87
N ARG A 491 -22.27 24.36 1.66
CA ARG A 491 -22.60 25.17 0.47
C ARG A 491 -22.05 24.54 -0.81
N ASN A 492 -20.86 23.95 -0.77
CA ASN A 492 -20.23 23.32 -1.93
C ASN A 492 -20.83 21.95 -2.31
N ILE A 493 -21.25 21.14 -1.35
CA ILE A 493 -21.84 19.81 -1.60
C ILE A 493 -23.33 19.94 -1.94
N PHE A 494 -24.10 20.64 -1.11
CA PHE A 494 -25.57 20.73 -1.25
C PHE A 494 -26.03 21.92 -2.13
N GLY A 495 -25.20 22.95 -2.28
CA GLY A 495 -25.49 24.05 -3.24
C GLY A 495 -25.48 23.56 -4.69
N LYS A 496 -24.58 22.62 -5.03
CA LYS A 496 -24.57 21.98 -6.36
C LYS A 496 -25.72 20.99 -6.58
N LEU A 497 -26.26 20.39 -5.52
CA LEU A 497 -27.43 19.52 -5.60
C LEU A 497 -28.76 20.34 -5.73
N LYS A 498 -28.85 21.54 -5.12
CA LYS A 498 -30.01 22.42 -5.26
C LYS A 498 -30.03 23.21 -6.57
N THR A 499 -28.89 23.45 -7.21
CA THR A 499 -28.82 24.15 -8.51
C THR A 499 -28.90 23.16 -9.67
N GLY A 500 -29.92 22.29 -9.68
CA GLY A 500 -30.54 21.67 -10.85
C GLY A 500 -29.69 21.25 -12.07
N THR A 501 -28.45 20.84 -11.93
CA THR A 501 -27.67 20.31 -13.07
C THR A 501 -27.93 18.84 -13.39
N LEU A 502 -28.72 18.13 -12.59
CA LEU A 502 -29.22 16.80 -12.94
C LEU A 502 -30.53 16.80 -13.72
N HIS A 503 -31.33 17.85 -13.61
CA HIS A 503 -32.62 17.94 -14.35
C HIS A 503 -32.43 18.40 -15.80
N ALA A 504 -31.37 19.12 -16.13
CA ALA A 504 -31.07 19.64 -17.46
C ALA A 504 -30.39 18.66 -18.42
N ARG A 505 -29.96 17.48 -17.95
CA ARG A 505 -29.36 16.43 -18.80
C ARG A 505 -30.28 15.25 -19.13
N LEU A 506 -31.48 15.21 -18.56
CA LEU A 506 -32.49 14.18 -18.87
C LEU A 506 -33.62 14.70 -19.78
N THR A 507 -33.53 15.97 -20.21
CA THR A 507 -34.51 16.61 -21.13
C THR A 507 -33.84 17.22 -22.37
N ARG A 508 -32.69 16.74 -22.76
CA ARG A 508 -32.09 16.98 -24.09
C ARG A 508 -31.66 15.69 -24.74
#